data_9dc70987750049276b199006aed9f3eb
#
_entry.id   9dc70987750049276b199006aed9f3eb
#
_cell.length_a   1.000
_cell.length_b   1.000
_cell.length_c   1.000
_cell.angle_alpha   90.00
_cell.angle_beta   90.00
_cell.angle_gamma   90.00
#
_symmetry.space_group_name_H-M   'P 1'
#
loop_
_entity.id
_entity.type
_entity.pdbx_description
1 polymer ?
#
loop_
_entity_poly.entity_id
_entity_poly.type
_entity_poly.pdbx_seq_one_letter_code
_entity_poly.pdbx_strand_id
1 'polypeptide(L)'
;METVFKAALRAPDHAWLKPSRFIQISGNGRNKLSQIFIKTAHELNKELTETQILKYTEAPFRAPMIIILISNYKEHPKVPPIEQIISTGCAGQNILLALNALGYGLSLIHI
;
A
#
# COMPACT_ATOMS: atom_id res chain seq x y z
N MET A 1 -15.59 -0.85 3.18
CA MET A 1 -14.15 -1.18 3.48
C MET A 1 -13.99 -2.43 4.34
N GLU A 2 -14.80 -2.68 5.34
CA GLU A 2 -14.68 -3.89 6.17
C GLU A 2 -14.69 -5.20 5.36
N THR A 3 -15.63 -5.34 4.42
CA THR A 3 -15.70 -6.52 3.52
C THR A 3 -14.43 -6.69 2.69
N VAL A 4 -13.82 -5.59 2.23
CA VAL A 4 -12.59 -5.59 1.44
C VAL A 4 -11.41 -6.10 2.27
N PHE A 5 -11.26 -5.63 3.50
CA PHE A 5 -10.21 -6.12 4.40
C PHE A 5 -10.46 -7.57 4.86
N LYS A 6 -11.72 -7.98 5.06
CA LYS A 6 -12.03 -9.40 5.29
C LYS A 6 -11.61 -10.29 4.12
N ALA A 7 -11.80 -9.83 2.88
CA ALA A 7 -11.31 -10.55 1.70
C ALA A 7 -9.77 -10.62 1.68
N ALA A 8 -9.07 -9.54 2.02
CA ALA A 8 -7.62 -9.52 2.14
C ALA A 8 -7.08 -10.55 3.14
N LEU A 9 -7.78 -10.72 4.26
CA LEU A 9 -7.40 -11.68 5.32
C LEU A 9 -7.61 -13.15 4.92
N ARG A 10 -8.21 -13.43 3.74
CA ARG A 10 -8.32 -14.78 3.19
C ARG A 10 -7.11 -15.19 2.36
N ALA A 11 -6.11 -14.32 2.21
CA ALA A 11 -4.85 -14.69 1.58
C ALA A 11 -4.17 -15.85 2.32
N PRO A 12 -3.49 -16.76 1.59
CA PRO A 12 -2.76 -17.86 2.22
C PRO A 12 -1.67 -17.31 3.14
N ASP A 13 -1.58 -17.88 4.34
CA ASP A 13 -0.66 -17.46 5.39
C ASP A 13 0.03 -18.67 6.01
N HIS A 14 1.27 -18.95 5.56
CA HIS A 14 2.06 -20.05 6.07
C HIS A 14 2.43 -19.79 7.53
N ALA A 15 2.15 -20.76 8.40
CA ALA A 15 2.41 -20.71 9.83
C ALA A 15 1.69 -19.58 10.60
N TRP A 16 0.62 -19.02 10.04
CA TRP A 16 -0.19 -17.98 10.70
C TRP A 16 0.62 -16.75 11.14
N LEU A 17 1.62 -16.37 10.36
CA LEU A 17 2.53 -15.25 10.65
C LEU A 17 1.88 -13.90 10.50
N LYS A 18 0.75 -13.82 9.75
CA LYS A 18 0.00 -12.59 9.50
C LYS A 18 0.92 -11.45 9.02
N PRO A 19 1.62 -11.60 7.88
CA PRO A 19 2.63 -10.64 7.46
C PRO A 19 2.03 -9.35 6.91
N SER A 20 0.77 -9.37 6.50
CA SER A 20 0.14 -8.23 5.85
C SER A 20 -0.32 -7.16 6.84
N ARG A 21 -0.04 -5.90 6.49
CA ARG A 21 -0.58 -4.71 7.16
C ARG A 21 -1.16 -3.78 6.11
N PHE A 22 -2.21 -3.07 6.48
CA PHE A 22 -2.91 -2.15 5.60
C PHE A 22 -3.06 -0.81 6.28
N ILE A 23 -2.76 0.28 5.56
CA ILE A 23 -3.05 1.64 6.02
C ILE A 23 -4.00 2.25 5.01
N GLN A 24 -5.21 2.61 5.45
CA GLN A 24 -6.17 3.34 4.64
C GLN A 24 -5.98 4.83 4.84
N ILE A 25 -5.81 5.57 3.75
CA ILE A 25 -5.63 7.03 3.76
C ILE A 25 -6.72 7.65 2.89
N SER A 26 -7.45 8.60 3.45
CA SER A 26 -8.50 9.37 2.77
C SER A 26 -8.58 10.79 3.33
N GLY A 27 -9.37 11.65 2.68
CA GLY A 27 -9.58 13.03 3.16
C GLY A 27 -8.27 13.77 3.42
N ASN A 28 -8.14 14.40 4.58
CA ASN A 28 -6.96 15.16 4.99
C ASN A 28 -5.69 14.30 5.20
N GLY A 29 -5.83 12.98 5.35
CA GLY A 29 -4.69 12.07 5.40
C GLY A 29 -3.84 12.12 4.14
N ARG A 30 -4.42 12.43 2.98
CA ARG A 30 -3.70 12.59 1.71
C ARG A 30 -2.78 13.81 1.71
N ASN A 31 -3.16 14.89 2.40
CA ASN A 31 -2.27 16.06 2.58
C ASN A 31 -1.03 15.69 3.41
N LYS A 32 -1.22 14.92 4.49
CA LYS A 32 -0.10 14.44 5.30
C LYS A 32 0.81 13.52 4.50
N LEU A 33 0.24 12.64 3.67
CA LEU A 33 1.02 11.75 2.79
C LEU A 33 1.82 12.56 1.75
N SER A 34 1.23 13.59 1.16
CA SER A 34 1.93 14.50 0.23
C SER A 34 3.14 15.17 0.90
N GLN A 35 2.98 15.66 2.12
CA GLN A 35 4.08 16.25 2.87
C GLN A 35 5.21 15.24 3.15
N ILE A 36 4.86 14.00 3.48
CA ILE A 36 5.85 12.91 3.68
C ILE A 36 6.60 12.64 2.38
N PHE A 37 5.90 12.54 1.24
CA PHE A 37 6.54 12.31 -0.05
C PHE A 37 7.54 13.41 -0.42
N ILE A 38 7.15 14.67 -0.26
CA ILE A 38 8.03 15.82 -0.55
C ILE A 38 9.25 15.81 0.36
N LYS A 39 9.03 15.61 1.67
CA LYS A 39 10.12 15.56 2.65
C LYS A 39 11.10 14.45 2.31
N THR A 40 10.62 13.23 2.08
CA THR A 40 11.46 12.09 1.74
C THR A 40 12.18 12.30 0.41
N ALA A 41 11.52 12.87 -0.59
CA ALA A 41 12.15 13.18 -1.87
C ALA A 41 13.32 14.16 -1.72
N HIS A 42 13.18 15.18 -0.89
CA HIS A 42 14.28 16.13 -0.60
C HIS A 42 15.43 15.48 0.21
N GLU A 43 15.12 14.53 1.09
CA GLU A 43 16.14 13.79 1.84
C GLU A 43 16.96 12.88 0.93
N LEU A 44 16.32 12.27 -0.07
CA LEU A 44 16.96 11.35 -1.01
C LEU A 44 17.66 12.08 -2.17
N ASN A 45 17.14 13.20 -2.60
CA ASN A 45 17.71 14.00 -3.68
C ASN A 45 17.58 15.50 -3.36
N LYS A 46 18.70 16.16 -3.18
CA LYS A 46 18.74 17.60 -2.87
C LYS A 46 18.46 18.49 -4.07
N GLU A 47 18.59 17.96 -5.28
CA GLU A 47 18.42 18.69 -6.54
C GLU A 47 17.13 18.27 -7.27
N LEU A 48 15.98 18.41 -6.59
CA LEU A 48 14.69 18.14 -7.21
C LEU A 48 14.29 19.27 -8.16
N THR A 49 13.84 18.91 -9.36
CA THR A 49 13.21 19.87 -10.28
C THR A 49 11.79 20.22 -9.80
N GLU A 50 11.28 21.38 -10.21
CA GLU A 50 9.88 21.78 -9.92
C GLU A 50 8.88 20.72 -10.37
N THR A 51 9.09 20.12 -11.54
CA THR A 51 8.24 19.04 -12.07
C THR A 51 8.22 17.82 -11.16
N GLN A 52 9.37 17.45 -10.60
CA GLN A 52 9.46 16.32 -9.65
C GLN A 52 8.75 16.63 -8.33
N ILE A 53 8.92 17.85 -7.81
CA ILE A 53 8.23 18.30 -6.59
C ILE A 53 6.73 18.27 -6.81
N LEU A 54 6.23 18.80 -7.93
CA LEU A 54 4.82 18.79 -8.28
C LEU A 54 4.27 17.36 -8.37
N LYS A 55 5.00 16.45 -9.01
CA LYS A 55 4.64 15.03 -9.11
C LYS A 55 4.43 14.39 -7.73
N TYR A 56 5.34 14.61 -6.78
CA TYR A 56 5.23 14.07 -5.42
C TYR A 56 4.12 14.73 -4.63
N THR A 57 3.91 16.04 -4.83
CA THR A 57 2.83 16.79 -4.19
C THR A 57 1.45 16.26 -4.61
N GLU A 58 1.26 16.01 -5.89
CA GLU A 58 -0.04 15.65 -6.47
C GLU A 58 -0.33 14.15 -6.42
N ALA A 59 0.69 13.29 -6.27
CA ALA A 59 0.54 11.84 -6.30
C ALA A 59 -0.58 11.32 -5.36
N PRO A 60 -0.71 11.77 -4.10
CA PRO A 60 -1.76 11.29 -3.20
C PRO A 60 -3.18 11.76 -3.57
N PHE A 61 -3.31 12.72 -4.48
CA PHE A 61 -4.62 13.27 -4.87
C PHE A 61 -5.19 12.65 -6.15
N ARG A 62 -4.46 11.73 -6.78
CA ARG A 62 -4.90 11.01 -7.99
C ARG A 62 -6.10 10.09 -7.73
N ALA A 63 -6.34 9.72 -6.49
CA ALA A 63 -7.48 8.92 -6.06
C ALA A 63 -8.06 9.47 -4.75
N PRO A 64 -9.38 9.30 -4.51
CA PRO A 64 -10.02 9.75 -3.26
C PRO A 64 -9.55 8.96 -2.04
N MET A 65 -9.04 7.76 -2.22
CA MET A 65 -8.54 6.87 -1.18
C MET A 65 -7.29 6.14 -1.65
N ILE A 66 -6.36 5.94 -0.72
CA ILE A 66 -5.14 5.16 -0.92
C ILE A 66 -5.12 4.05 0.12
N ILE A 67 -4.75 2.85 -0.29
CA ILE A 67 -4.45 1.74 0.62
C ILE A 67 -2.97 1.41 0.46
N ILE A 68 -2.21 1.60 1.53
CA ILE A 68 -0.82 1.18 1.58
C ILE A 68 -0.79 -0.27 2.04
N LEU A 69 -0.14 -1.10 1.24
CA LEU A 69 0.08 -2.51 1.52
C LEU A 69 1.51 -2.69 2.04
N ILE A 70 1.64 -3.27 3.22
CA ILE A 70 2.93 -3.46 3.90
C ILE A 70 3.13 -4.94 4.17
N SER A 71 4.28 -5.46 3.73
CA SER A 71 4.75 -6.78 4.13
C SER A 71 5.63 -6.61 5.37
N ASN A 72 5.10 -7.00 6.53
CA ASN A 72 5.81 -7.00 7.80
C ASN A 72 6.22 -8.44 8.13
N TYR A 73 7.32 -8.88 7.52
CA TYR A 73 7.79 -10.24 7.70
C TYR A 73 8.35 -10.48 9.10
N LYS A 74 8.30 -11.74 9.52
CA LYS A 74 8.83 -12.23 10.80
C LYS A 74 9.84 -13.32 10.53
N GLU A 75 10.89 -13.37 11.34
CA GLU A 75 11.81 -14.50 11.27
C GLU A 75 11.09 -15.79 11.66
N HIS A 76 11.26 -16.80 10.82
CA HIS A 76 10.70 -18.12 11.07
C HIS A 76 11.55 -19.20 10.37
N PRO A 77 11.89 -20.30 11.04
CA PRO A 77 12.83 -21.30 10.52
C PRO A 77 12.35 -22.03 9.26
N LYS A 78 11.03 -22.07 9.04
CA LYS A 78 10.42 -22.80 7.91
C LYS A 78 9.73 -21.89 6.89
N VAL A 79 9.62 -20.59 7.15
CA VAL A 79 8.89 -19.64 6.29
C VAL A 79 9.82 -18.50 5.89
N PRO A 80 10.43 -18.57 4.71
CA PRO A 80 11.34 -17.53 4.25
C PRO A 80 10.58 -16.22 3.96
N PRO A 81 11.26 -15.06 4.00
CA PRO A 81 10.65 -13.74 3.73
C PRO A 81 9.88 -13.68 2.41
N ILE A 82 10.35 -14.36 1.36
CA ILE A 82 9.70 -14.35 0.04
C ILE A 82 8.28 -14.94 0.10
N GLU A 83 8.04 -15.99 0.86
CA GLU A 83 6.68 -16.55 1.02
C GLU A 83 5.74 -15.57 1.71
N GLN A 84 6.25 -14.82 2.69
CA GLN A 84 5.48 -13.81 3.40
C GLN A 84 5.16 -12.59 2.50
N ILE A 85 6.09 -12.22 1.62
CA ILE A 85 5.87 -11.17 0.61
C ILE A 85 4.80 -11.63 -0.40
N ILE A 86 4.88 -12.88 -0.88
CA ILE A 86 3.86 -13.45 -1.77
C ILE A 86 2.49 -13.48 -1.09
N SER A 87 2.40 -13.88 0.16
CA SER A 87 1.17 -13.83 0.95
C SER A 87 0.56 -12.42 0.99
N THR A 88 1.41 -11.42 1.22
CA THR A 88 0.98 -10.01 1.18
C THR A 88 0.51 -9.59 -0.20
N GLY A 89 1.17 -10.04 -1.27
CA GLY A 89 0.74 -9.82 -2.65
C GLY A 89 -0.65 -10.44 -2.93
N CYS A 90 -0.89 -11.65 -2.43
CA CYS A 90 -2.21 -12.31 -2.52
C CYS A 90 -3.30 -11.49 -1.79
N ALA A 91 -2.98 -10.94 -0.62
CA ALA A 91 -3.89 -10.06 0.10
C ALA A 91 -4.21 -8.79 -0.71
N GLY A 92 -3.21 -8.20 -1.37
CA GLY A 92 -3.39 -7.08 -2.30
C GLY A 92 -4.31 -7.43 -3.46
N GLN A 93 -4.12 -8.57 -4.09
CA GLN A 93 -5.01 -9.05 -5.17
C GLN A 93 -6.44 -9.24 -4.69
N ASN A 94 -6.65 -9.79 -3.48
CA ASN A 94 -7.98 -9.93 -2.91
C ASN A 94 -8.66 -8.56 -2.69
N ILE A 95 -7.90 -7.53 -2.27
CA ILE A 95 -8.40 -6.15 -2.17
C ILE A 95 -8.86 -5.64 -3.54
N LEU A 96 -8.04 -5.82 -4.58
CA LEU A 96 -8.37 -5.39 -5.93
C LEU A 96 -9.66 -6.03 -6.44
N LEU A 97 -9.81 -7.36 -6.26
CA LEU A 97 -10.99 -8.09 -6.67
C LEU A 97 -12.24 -7.67 -5.89
N ALA A 98 -12.12 -7.54 -4.57
CA ALA A 98 -13.25 -7.13 -3.73
C ALA A 98 -13.74 -5.72 -4.06
N LEU A 99 -12.84 -4.77 -4.28
CA LEU A 99 -13.19 -3.41 -4.66
C LEU A 99 -13.79 -3.35 -6.07
N ASN A 100 -13.25 -4.11 -7.02
CA ASN A 100 -13.82 -4.22 -8.36
C ASN A 100 -15.27 -4.77 -8.30
N ALA A 101 -15.50 -5.81 -7.51
CA ALA A 101 -16.85 -6.38 -7.32
C ALA A 101 -17.82 -5.37 -6.68
N LEU A 102 -17.33 -4.40 -5.93
CA LEU A 102 -18.12 -3.31 -5.34
C LEU A 102 -18.27 -2.09 -6.27
N GLY A 103 -17.78 -2.17 -7.52
CA GLY A 103 -17.90 -1.11 -8.52
C GLY A 103 -16.83 -0.02 -8.45
N TYR A 104 -15.74 -0.23 -7.70
CA TYR A 104 -14.63 0.70 -7.64
C TYR A 104 -13.57 0.39 -8.70
N GLY A 105 -13.03 1.44 -9.33
CA GLY A 105 -11.82 1.34 -10.14
C GLY A 105 -10.58 1.44 -9.27
N LEU A 106 -9.55 0.65 -9.59
CA LEU A 106 -8.28 0.66 -8.86
C LEU A 106 -7.10 0.67 -9.81
N SER A 107 -6.00 1.22 -9.30
CA SER A 107 -4.67 1.10 -9.90
C SER A 107 -3.66 0.76 -8.80
N LEU A 108 -2.64 -0.01 -9.16
CA LEU A 108 -1.49 -0.25 -8.32
C LEU A 108 -0.40 0.74 -8.69
N ILE A 109 0.12 1.46 -7.70
CA ILE A 109 1.21 2.41 -7.90
C ILE A 109 2.40 1.99 -7.05
N HIS A 110 3.55 1.88 -7.69
CA HIS A 110 4.83 1.78 -7.02
C HIS A 110 5.40 3.21 -6.83
N ILE A 111 5.76 3.51 -5.61
CA ILE A 111 6.33 4.81 -5.23
C ILE A 111 7.71 4.61 -4.66
#